data_ab18c189c3677dfdfe4d2c03401804b3
#
_entry.id   ab18c189c3677dfdfe4d2c03401804b3
#
_cell.length_a   1.000
_cell.length_b   1.000
_cell.length_c   1.000
_cell.angle_alpha   90.00
_cell.angle_beta   90.00
_cell.angle_gamma   90.00
#
_symmetry.space_group_name_H-M   'P 1'
#
loop_
_entity.id
_entity.type
_entity.pdbx_description
1 polymer ?
#
loop_
_entity_poly.entity_id
_entity_poly.type
_entity_poly.pdbx_seq_one_letter_code
_entity_poly.pdbx_strand_id
1 'polypeptide(L)'
;MEQTMIKVTINGETREYPKMTPYSEIVKDYEGETEYPVILVTENGKLRELHKKLRHDCTLGFITTKDSAGRKTYRRSAIFILLKAIFDVAGKENVDHVVIHYSLGNGLYFTMKGSATLDQELLDQVKVRMRELVDQKIPIYKRSVSTDDAISMFHRHHMYDKEKLFRYRRVSRVNIYSLENFEDYFYGYMAPDTSWLTCFDPVSYTHLRAH
;
A
#
# COMPACT_ATOMS: atom_id res chain seq x y z
N MET A 1 -7.50 21.59 28.59
CA MET A 1 -8.62 20.97 27.85
C MET A 1 -8.63 19.51 28.20
N GLU A 2 -9.72 19.02 28.75
CA GLU A 2 -9.87 17.60 29.10
C GLU A 2 -9.90 16.76 27.81
N GLN A 3 -8.98 15.83 27.70
CA GLN A 3 -8.87 14.98 26.51
C GLN A 3 -9.97 13.91 26.60
N THR A 4 -10.89 13.89 25.65
CA THR A 4 -11.96 12.89 25.61
C THR A 4 -11.35 11.51 25.46
N MET A 5 -11.58 10.61 26.40
CA MET A 5 -11.16 9.22 26.37
C MET A 5 -12.23 8.35 25.69
N ILE A 6 -11.79 7.38 24.93
CA ILE A 6 -12.61 6.44 24.15
C ILE A 6 -12.31 5.01 24.64
N LYS A 7 -13.34 4.24 24.90
CA LYS A 7 -13.22 2.83 25.31
C LYS A 7 -13.05 1.92 24.10
N VAL A 8 -11.98 1.16 24.12
CA VAL A 8 -11.65 0.20 23.05
C VAL A 8 -11.56 -1.19 23.67
N THR A 9 -12.38 -2.11 23.16
CA THR A 9 -12.36 -3.51 23.56
C THR A 9 -11.60 -4.33 22.53
N ILE A 10 -10.55 -5.06 22.99
CA ILE A 10 -9.73 -5.95 22.17
C ILE A 10 -9.62 -7.28 22.92
N ASN A 11 -9.95 -8.39 22.25
CA ASN A 11 -9.91 -9.74 22.86
C ASN A 11 -10.65 -9.88 24.21
N GLY A 12 -11.71 -9.07 24.40
CA GLY A 12 -12.49 -9.06 25.65
C GLY A 12 -11.96 -8.12 26.74
N GLU A 13 -10.78 -7.56 26.59
CA GLU A 13 -10.22 -6.53 27.48
C GLU A 13 -10.56 -5.13 26.97
N THR A 14 -10.95 -4.23 27.87
CA THR A 14 -11.27 -2.84 27.58
C THR A 14 -10.18 -1.91 28.10
N ARG A 15 -9.63 -1.09 27.21
CA ARG A 15 -8.66 -0.03 27.53
C ARG A 15 -9.20 1.31 27.06
N GLU A 16 -8.71 2.39 27.65
CA GLU A 16 -9.09 3.75 27.27
C GLU A 16 -7.96 4.43 26.49
N TYR A 17 -8.31 5.05 25.37
CA TYR A 17 -7.40 5.78 24.50
C TYR A 17 -7.93 7.20 24.26
N PRO A 18 -7.05 8.18 24.07
CA PRO A 18 -7.45 9.50 23.65
C PRO A 18 -8.22 9.47 22.32
N LYS A 19 -9.26 10.28 22.22
CA LYS A 19 -9.94 10.47 20.94
C LYS A 19 -8.95 10.93 19.87
N MET A 20 -9.10 10.44 18.64
CA MET A 20 -8.22 10.70 17.50
C MET A 20 -6.88 9.97 17.54
N THR A 21 -6.64 9.04 18.46
CA THR A 21 -5.49 8.12 18.42
C THR A 21 -5.55 7.30 17.12
N PRO A 22 -4.49 7.23 16.30
CA PRO A 22 -4.42 6.35 15.15
C PRO A 22 -4.45 4.88 15.59
N TYR A 23 -5.08 4.02 14.79
CA TYR A 23 -5.08 2.58 15.11
C TYR A 23 -3.67 1.98 15.10
N SER A 24 -2.74 2.55 14.35
CA SER A 24 -1.33 2.13 14.36
C SER A 24 -0.66 2.30 15.73
N GLU A 25 -1.04 3.29 16.52
CA GLU A 25 -0.53 3.47 17.89
C GLU A 25 -1.16 2.44 18.84
N ILE A 26 -2.47 2.20 18.71
CA ILE A 26 -3.14 1.17 19.51
C ILE A 26 -2.52 -0.21 19.26
N VAL A 27 -2.23 -0.56 18.00
CA VAL A 27 -1.60 -1.84 17.64
C VAL A 27 -0.23 -2.01 18.27
N LYS A 28 0.56 -0.93 18.44
CA LYS A 28 1.88 -1.00 19.10
C LYS A 28 1.80 -1.45 20.55
N ASP A 29 0.74 -1.13 21.27
CA ASP A 29 0.54 -1.58 22.65
C ASP A 29 0.33 -3.09 22.76
N TYR A 30 0.14 -3.77 21.63
CA TYR A 30 -0.04 -5.23 21.51
C TYR A 30 1.07 -5.89 20.69
N GLU A 31 2.23 -5.20 20.51
CA GLU A 31 3.40 -5.80 19.86
C GLU A 31 3.85 -7.06 20.64
N GLY A 32 4.02 -8.16 19.91
CA GLY A 32 4.38 -9.45 20.49
C GLY A 32 3.19 -10.34 20.90
N GLU A 33 1.97 -9.83 20.94
CA GLU A 33 0.77 -10.64 21.19
C GLU A 33 0.26 -11.38 19.95
N THR A 34 0.73 -10.99 18.77
CA THR A 34 0.38 -11.64 17.50
C THR A 34 1.61 -12.27 16.85
N GLU A 35 1.47 -13.49 16.32
CA GLU A 35 2.55 -14.22 15.62
C GLU A 35 3.00 -13.51 14.33
N TYR A 36 2.08 -12.77 13.69
CA TYR A 36 2.30 -12.06 12.44
C TYR A 36 1.99 -10.57 12.60
N PRO A 37 2.66 -9.70 11.84
CA PRO A 37 2.41 -8.26 11.90
C PRO A 37 0.95 -7.92 11.61
N VAL A 38 0.36 -7.07 12.45
CA VAL A 38 -0.99 -6.51 12.25
C VAL A 38 -0.90 -5.42 11.19
N ILE A 39 -1.68 -5.49 10.13
CA ILE A 39 -1.67 -4.53 9.01
C ILE A 39 -2.99 -3.78 8.79
N LEU A 40 -4.07 -4.31 9.32
CA LEU A 40 -5.40 -3.70 9.36
C LEU A 40 -6.04 -3.99 10.71
N VAL A 41 -7.11 -3.25 11.02
CA VAL A 41 -8.02 -3.60 12.11
C VAL A 41 -9.45 -3.77 11.60
N THR A 42 -10.28 -4.45 12.37
CA THR A 42 -11.73 -4.33 12.25
C THR A 42 -12.24 -3.42 13.37
N GLU A 43 -13.00 -2.40 13.02
CA GLU A 43 -13.75 -1.56 13.94
C GLU A 43 -15.21 -1.98 13.90
N ASN A 44 -15.72 -2.57 14.98
CA ASN A 44 -17.08 -3.14 15.02
C ASN A 44 -17.39 -4.03 13.79
N GLY A 45 -16.45 -4.91 13.44
CA GLY A 45 -16.53 -5.83 12.30
C GLY A 45 -16.24 -5.24 10.92
N LYS A 46 -15.97 -3.92 10.81
CA LYS A 46 -15.65 -3.28 9.53
C LYS A 46 -14.14 -3.05 9.40
N LEU A 47 -13.55 -3.48 8.28
CA LEU A 47 -12.13 -3.28 8.00
C LEU A 47 -11.75 -1.80 7.96
N ARG A 48 -10.63 -1.47 8.61
CA ARG A 48 -10.03 -0.14 8.67
C ARG A 48 -8.52 -0.20 8.46
N GLU A 49 -7.99 0.81 7.78
CA GLU A 49 -6.55 1.06 7.66
C GLU A 49 -5.99 1.62 8.96
N LEU A 50 -4.76 1.29 9.30
CA LEU A 50 -4.13 1.66 10.58
C LEU A 50 -3.91 3.18 10.74
N HIS A 51 -3.86 3.96 9.65
CA HIS A 51 -3.78 5.42 9.72
C HIS A 51 -5.10 6.09 10.14
N LYS A 52 -6.22 5.35 10.13
CA LYS A 52 -7.51 5.86 10.60
C LYS A 52 -7.46 6.08 12.11
N LYS A 53 -8.28 7.03 12.57
CA LYS A 53 -8.27 7.53 13.94
C LYS A 53 -9.51 7.10 14.68
N LEU A 54 -9.31 6.73 15.94
CA LEU A 54 -10.35 6.39 16.89
C LEU A 54 -11.29 7.58 17.12
N ARG A 55 -12.60 7.37 17.03
CA ARG A 55 -13.59 8.45 17.14
C ARG A 55 -14.68 8.21 18.19
N HIS A 56 -14.99 6.97 18.48
CA HIS A 56 -16.06 6.53 19.39
C HIS A 56 -15.72 5.18 19.99
N ASP A 57 -16.39 4.81 21.06
CA ASP A 57 -16.24 3.51 21.70
C ASP A 57 -16.47 2.40 20.69
N CYS A 58 -15.58 1.42 20.67
CA CYS A 58 -15.63 0.35 19.67
C CYS A 58 -14.93 -0.92 20.14
N THR A 59 -15.25 -2.00 19.44
CA THR A 59 -14.49 -3.25 19.50
C THR A 59 -13.55 -3.32 18.32
N LEU A 60 -12.25 -3.52 18.59
CA LEU A 60 -11.23 -3.73 17.56
C LEU A 60 -10.84 -5.20 17.50
N GLY A 61 -10.70 -5.70 16.27
CA GLY A 61 -10.05 -6.97 15.97
C GLY A 61 -8.81 -6.73 15.12
N PHE A 62 -7.77 -7.51 15.32
CA PHE A 62 -6.53 -7.40 14.55
C PHE A 62 -6.59 -8.28 13.30
N ILE A 63 -6.12 -7.74 12.18
CA ILE A 63 -5.95 -8.44 10.91
C ILE A 63 -4.47 -8.44 10.57
N THR A 64 -3.90 -9.61 10.56
CA THR A 64 -2.46 -9.83 10.34
C THR A 64 -2.15 -10.10 8.87
N THR A 65 -0.87 -10.13 8.54
CA THR A 65 -0.40 -10.52 7.19
C THR A 65 -0.70 -11.97 6.83
N LYS A 66 -1.09 -12.82 7.81
CA LYS A 66 -1.57 -14.20 7.57
C LYS A 66 -3.01 -14.25 7.05
N ASP A 67 -3.82 -13.27 7.41
CA ASP A 67 -5.21 -13.19 6.99
C ASP A 67 -5.34 -12.81 5.51
N SER A 68 -6.40 -13.26 4.84
CA SER A 68 -6.63 -12.97 3.43
C SER A 68 -6.67 -11.47 3.12
N ALA A 69 -7.35 -10.67 3.95
CA ALA A 69 -7.41 -9.22 3.81
C ALA A 69 -6.03 -8.57 4.04
N GLY A 70 -5.29 -9.05 5.04
CA GLY A 70 -3.95 -8.57 5.36
C GLY A 70 -2.95 -8.88 4.26
N ARG A 71 -2.92 -10.12 3.72
CA ARG A 71 -2.07 -10.47 2.59
C ARG A 71 -2.33 -9.60 1.35
N LYS A 72 -3.60 -9.35 1.04
CA LYS A 72 -3.98 -8.47 -0.09
C LYS A 72 -3.50 -7.04 0.14
N THR A 73 -3.58 -6.54 1.37
CA THR A 73 -3.09 -5.21 1.75
C THR A 73 -1.58 -5.13 1.65
N TYR A 74 -0.86 -6.10 2.21
CA TYR A 74 0.60 -6.18 2.11
C TYR A 74 1.08 -6.20 0.66
N ARG A 75 0.51 -7.10 -0.17
CA ARG A 75 0.85 -7.23 -1.59
C ARG A 75 0.60 -5.92 -2.36
N ARG A 76 -0.52 -5.25 -2.11
CA ARG A 76 -0.86 -3.99 -2.77
C ARG A 76 0.12 -2.88 -2.39
N SER A 77 0.48 -2.79 -1.11
CA SER A 77 1.48 -1.83 -0.63
C SER A 77 2.87 -2.12 -1.20
N ALA A 78 3.26 -3.40 -1.31
CA ALA A 78 4.52 -3.80 -1.94
C ALA A 78 4.57 -3.41 -3.42
N ILE A 79 3.48 -3.60 -4.17
CA ILE A 79 3.37 -3.14 -5.55
C ILE A 79 3.53 -1.62 -5.64
N PHE A 80 2.91 -0.87 -4.75
CA PHE A 80 2.99 0.60 -4.75
C PHE A 80 4.43 1.09 -4.54
N ILE A 81 5.15 0.49 -3.58
CA ILE A 81 6.57 0.81 -3.34
C ILE A 81 7.46 0.34 -4.50
N LEU A 82 7.19 -0.83 -5.10
CA LEU A 82 7.89 -1.30 -6.28
C LEU A 82 7.75 -0.30 -7.45
N LEU A 83 6.54 0.16 -7.73
CA LEU A 83 6.30 1.15 -8.79
C LEU A 83 7.06 2.44 -8.52
N LYS A 84 6.97 2.97 -7.29
CA LYS A 84 7.74 4.16 -6.87
C LYS A 84 9.24 3.96 -7.10
N ALA A 85 9.81 2.84 -6.66
CA ALA A 85 11.23 2.53 -6.80
C ALA A 85 11.65 2.42 -8.27
N ILE A 86 10.85 1.78 -9.12
CA ILE A 86 11.12 1.71 -10.56
C ILE A 86 11.18 3.12 -11.17
N PHE A 87 10.20 3.97 -10.88
CA PHE A 87 10.18 5.33 -11.41
C PHE A 87 11.30 6.21 -10.86
N ASP A 88 11.73 5.98 -9.61
CA ASP A 88 12.85 6.71 -9.02
C ASP A 88 14.20 6.34 -9.66
N VAL A 89 14.39 5.05 -9.96
CA VAL A 89 15.67 4.54 -10.49
C VAL A 89 15.77 4.69 -12.00
N ALA A 90 14.72 4.30 -12.73
CA ALA A 90 14.73 4.35 -14.19
C ALA A 90 14.49 5.76 -14.77
N GLY A 91 13.89 6.67 -13.98
CA GLY A 91 13.40 7.97 -14.45
C GLY A 91 11.99 7.86 -15.07
N LYS A 92 11.15 8.84 -14.77
CA LYS A 92 9.75 8.86 -15.26
C LYS A 92 9.64 8.89 -16.79
N GLU A 93 10.58 9.57 -17.44
CA GLU A 93 10.67 9.73 -18.89
C GLU A 93 11.05 8.44 -19.62
N ASN A 94 11.63 7.47 -18.90
CA ASN A 94 12.12 6.21 -19.44
C ASN A 94 11.18 5.03 -19.21
N VAL A 95 10.07 5.26 -18.49
CA VAL A 95 9.07 4.23 -18.17
C VAL A 95 7.69 4.67 -18.64
N ASP A 96 7.19 4.06 -19.71
CA ASP A 96 5.84 4.34 -20.20
C ASP A 96 4.79 3.76 -19.24
N HIS A 97 4.94 2.48 -18.89
CA HIS A 97 4.07 1.81 -17.92
C HIS A 97 4.67 0.50 -17.39
N VAL A 98 4.22 0.13 -16.19
CA VAL A 98 4.50 -1.16 -15.56
C VAL A 98 3.20 -1.93 -15.46
N VAL A 99 3.18 -3.16 -15.96
CA VAL A 99 2.01 -4.03 -15.92
C VAL A 99 2.22 -5.16 -14.93
N ILE A 100 1.38 -5.23 -13.93
CA ILE A 100 1.31 -6.37 -13.02
C ILE A 100 0.34 -7.39 -13.64
N HIS A 101 0.84 -8.56 -14.01
CA HIS A 101 0.06 -9.55 -14.77
C HIS A 101 -0.69 -10.52 -13.84
N TYR A 102 0.04 -11.40 -13.17
CA TYR A 102 -0.54 -12.46 -12.35
C TYR A 102 0.40 -12.90 -11.22
N SER A 103 -0.13 -13.71 -10.33
CA SER A 103 0.66 -14.31 -9.26
C SER A 103 1.29 -15.62 -9.74
N LEU A 104 2.58 -15.78 -9.47
CA LEU A 104 3.33 -17.03 -9.60
C LEU A 104 3.59 -17.57 -8.19
N GLY A 105 2.76 -18.49 -7.72
CA GLY A 105 2.81 -18.91 -6.32
C GLY A 105 2.62 -17.72 -5.38
N ASN A 106 3.63 -17.42 -4.56
CA ASN A 106 3.64 -16.27 -3.67
C ASN A 106 4.19 -14.99 -4.31
N GLY A 107 4.78 -15.07 -5.50
CA GLY A 107 5.35 -13.95 -6.24
C GLY A 107 4.33 -13.25 -7.14
N LEU A 108 4.77 -12.12 -7.72
CA LEU A 108 4.04 -11.38 -8.73
C LEU A 108 4.91 -11.29 -10.00
N TYR A 109 4.30 -11.59 -11.14
CA TYR A 109 4.93 -11.34 -12.42
C TYR A 109 4.55 -9.94 -12.92
N PHE A 110 5.55 -9.16 -13.33
CA PHE A 110 5.33 -7.85 -13.93
C PHE A 110 6.24 -7.65 -15.15
N THR A 111 5.84 -6.74 -16.01
CA THR A 111 6.61 -6.27 -17.15
C THR A 111 6.67 -4.75 -17.16
N MET A 112 7.72 -4.20 -17.72
CA MET A 112 7.91 -2.77 -17.91
C MET A 112 8.02 -2.47 -19.40
N LYS A 113 7.43 -1.37 -19.85
CA LYS A 113 7.61 -0.80 -21.18
C LYS A 113 8.13 0.63 -21.06
N GLY A 114 8.98 1.01 -21.99
CA GLY A 114 9.65 2.30 -22.04
C GLY A 114 10.99 2.19 -22.76
N SER A 115 11.80 3.23 -22.68
CA SER A 115 13.17 3.22 -23.18
C SER A 115 14.16 2.52 -22.25
N ALA A 116 13.84 2.45 -20.93
CA ALA A 116 14.63 1.69 -19.97
C ALA A 116 14.40 0.18 -20.15
N THR A 117 15.46 -0.61 -20.02
CA THR A 117 15.40 -2.09 -20.09
C THR A 117 15.27 -2.65 -18.68
N LEU A 118 14.30 -3.56 -18.49
CA LEU A 118 14.14 -4.30 -17.25
C LEU A 118 15.13 -5.49 -17.23
N ASP A 119 16.38 -5.22 -16.89
CA ASP A 119 17.44 -6.20 -16.71
C ASP A 119 17.77 -6.44 -15.24
N GLN A 120 18.75 -7.29 -14.97
CA GLN A 120 19.15 -7.61 -13.60
C GLN A 120 19.76 -6.40 -12.87
N GLU A 121 20.50 -5.54 -13.59
CA GLU A 121 21.12 -4.36 -13.00
C GLU A 121 20.08 -3.37 -12.52
N LEU A 122 19.05 -3.08 -13.32
CA LEU A 122 17.92 -2.24 -12.93
C LEU A 122 17.15 -2.85 -11.76
N LEU A 123 16.93 -4.16 -11.75
CA LEU A 123 16.24 -4.84 -10.65
C LEU A 123 17.03 -4.76 -9.34
N ASP A 124 18.35 -4.87 -9.37
CA ASP A 124 19.20 -4.75 -8.19
C ASP A 124 19.15 -3.31 -7.63
N GLN A 125 19.17 -2.30 -8.49
CA GLN A 125 19.00 -0.89 -8.10
C GLN A 125 17.59 -0.64 -7.52
N VAL A 126 16.55 -1.18 -8.12
CA VAL A 126 15.17 -1.10 -7.62
C VAL A 126 15.05 -1.74 -6.24
N LYS A 127 15.68 -2.90 -6.03
CA LYS A 127 15.71 -3.57 -4.74
C LYS A 127 16.36 -2.73 -3.66
N VAL A 128 17.50 -2.09 -3.96
CA VAL A 128 18.17 -1.16 -3.06
C VAL A 128 17.24 0.01 -2.73
N ARG A 129 16.64 0.62 -3.75
CA ARG A 129 15.73 1.76 -3.57
C ARG A 129 14.48 1.40 -2.73
N MET A 130 13.91 0.21 -2.94
CA MET A 130 12.80 -0.27 -2.11
C MET A 130 13.21 -0.39 -0.63
N ARG A 131 14.41 -0.88 -0.33
CA ARG A 131 14.92 -0.95 1.05
C ARG A 131 15.09 0.43 1.67
N GLU A 132 15.66 1.38 0.93
CA GLU A 132 15.78 2.77 1.39
C GLU A 132 14.41 3.37 1.74
N LEU A 133 13.40 3.17 0.87
CA LEU A 133 12.03 3.65 1.12
C LEU A 133 11.42 3.01 2.38
N VAL A 134 11.70 1.73 2.63
CA VAL A 134 11.24 1.03 3.84
C VAL A 134 11.92 1.58 5.09
N ASP A 135 13.23 1.77 5.05
CA ASP A 135 14.02 2.28 6.18
C ASP A 135 13.65 3.72 6.57
N GLN A 136 13.24 4.52 5.58
CA GLN A 136 12.78 5.90 5.79
C GLN A 136 11.40 6.00 6.46
N LYS A 137 10.64 4.91 6.57
CA LYS A 137 9.31 4.86 7.20
C LYS A 137 8.33 5.92 6.67
N ILE A 138 8.28 6.06 5.36
CA ILE A 138 7.52 7.13 4.69
C ILE A 138 6.02 6.83 4.78
N PRO A 139 5.19 7.76 5.28
CA PRO A 139 3.75 7.58 5.35
C PRO A 139 3.11 7.39 3.97
N ILE A 140 2.15 6.46 3.88
CA ILE A 140 1.31 6.28 2.70
C ILE A 140 -0.02 7.01 2.94
N TYR A 141 -0.22 8.09 2.21
CA TYR A 141 -1.43 8.90 2.34
C TYR A 141 -2.51 8.46 1.36
N LYS A 142 -3.76 8.58 1.81
CA LYS A 142 -4.94 8.28 0.99
C LYS A 142 -5.83 9.50 0.92
N ARG A 143 -6.21 9.91 -0.28
CA ARG A 143 -7.20 10.93 -0.52
C ARG A 143 -8.29 10.44 -1.47
N SER A 144 -9.52 10.85 -1.22
CA SER A 144 -10.64 10.62 -2.14
C SER A 144 -10.78 11.85 -3.02
N VAL A 145 -10.72 11.65 -4.33
CA VAL A 145 -10.84 12.72 -5.34
C VAL A 145 -12.01 12.45 -6.27
N SER A 146 -12.46 13.46 -7.01
CA SER A 146 -13.40 13.25 -8.11
C SER A 146 -12.74 12.43 -9.22
N THR A 147 -13.53 11.74 -10.03
CA THR A 147 -12.99 11.00 -11.18
C THR A 147 -12.31 11.94 -12.19
N ASP A 148 -12.81 13.15 -12.36
CA ASP A 148 -12.23 14.16 -13.25
C ASP A 148 -10.88 14.67 -12.75
N ASP A 149 -10.74 14.89 -11.43
CA ASP A 149 -9.45 15.22 -10.82
C ASP A 149 -8.43 14.07 -10.96
N ALA A 150 -8.88 12.83 -10.82
CA ALA A 150 -8.03 11.66 -11.03
C ALA A 150 -7.55 11.56 -12.48
N ILE A 151 -8.44 11.76 -13.47
CA ILE A 151 -8.09 11.80 -14.89
C ILE A 151 -7.04 12.88 -15.16
N SER A 152 -7.25 14.09 -14.63
CA SER A 152 -6.30 15.20 -14.77
C SER A 152 -4.96 14.89 -14.12
N MET A 153 -4.95 14.19 -12.97
CA MET A 153 -3.74 13.73 -12.30
C MET A 153 -2.99 12.69 -13.14
N PHE A 154 -3.67 11.66 -13.67
CA PHE A 154 -3.06 10.65 -14.54
C PHE A 154 -2.45 11.27 -15.80
N HIS A 155 -3.12 12.26 -16.39
CA HIS A 155 -2.57 13.01 -17.51
C HIS A 155 -1.25 13.72 -17.15
N ARG A 156 -1.22 14.47 -16.03
CA ARG A 156 0.00 15.15 -15.55
C ARG A 156 1.16 14.21 -15.24
N HIS A 157 0.85 12.99 -14.80
CA HIS A 157 1.85 11.96 -14.50
C HIS A 157 2.17 11.05 -15.69
N HIS A 158 1.67 11.36 -16.89
CA HIS A 158 1.86 10.59 -18.12
C HIS A 158 1.35 9.13 -18.03
N MET A 159 0.38 8.86 -17.15
CA MET A 159 -0.28 7.56 -16.98
C MET A 159 -1.50 7.45 -17.92
N TYR A 160 -1.26 7.52 -19.23
CA TYR A 160 -2.31 7.61 -20.26
C TYR A 160 -3.22 6.39 -20.34
N ASP A 161 -2.73 5.22 -19.99
CA ASP A 161 -3.51 3.99 -19.89
C ASP A 161 -4.58 4.09 -18.78
N LYS A 162 -4.22 4.64 -17.61
CA LYS A 162 -5.15 4.90 -16.51
C LYS A 162 -6.10 6.05 -16.83
N GLU A 163 -5.60 7.13 -17.42
CA GLU A 163 -6.46 8.23 -17.90
C GLU A 163 -7.57 7.69 -18.81
N LYS A 164 -7.20 6.87 -19.81
CA LYS A 164 -8.17 6.27 -20.73
C LYS A 164 -9.16 5.35 -20.01
N LEU A 165 -8.69 4.51 -19.10
CA LEU A 165 -9.55 3.61 -18.32
C LEU A 165 -10.59 4.39 -17.51
N PHE A 166 -10.18 5.49 -16.87
CA PHE A 166 -11.05 6.27 -15.98
C PHE A 166 -12.08 7.11 -16.74
N ARG A 167 -11.84 7.49 -18.00
CA ARG A 167 -12.84 8.15 -18.86
C ARG A 167 -14.10 7.31 -19.09
N TYR A 168 -13.99 5.98 -19.00
CA TYR A 168 -15.13 5.05 -19.16
C TYR A 168 -15.71 4.57 -17.83
N ARG A 169 -15.11 4.94 -16.71
CA ARG A 169 -15.53 4.46 -15.40
C ARG A 169 -16.66 5.30 -14.82
N ARG A 170 -17.81 4.66 -14.53
CA ARG A 170 -19.00 5.31 -13.96
C ARG A 170 -18.94 5.39 -12.43
N VAL A 171 -17.93 6.03 -11.89
CA VAL A 171 -17.80 6.29 -10.44
C VAL A 171 -17.49 7.77 -10.24
N SER A 172 -18.15 8.39 -9.27
CA SER A 172 -17.97 9.82 -9.00
C SER A 172 -16.68 10.15 -8.25
N ARG A 173 -16.17 9.20 -7.45
CA ARG A 173 -14.98 9.39 -6.62
C ARG A 173 -14.11 8.15 -6.60
N VAL A 174 -12.80 8.37 -6.50
CA VAL A 174 -11.79 7.31 -6.43
C VAL A 174 -10.75 7.63 -5.35
N ASN A 175 -10.10 6.58 -4.84
CA ASN A 175 -9.05 6.73 -3.86
C ASN A 175 -7.69 6.76 -4.55
N ILE A 176 -6.96 7.86 -4.35
CA ILE A 176 -5.57 8.00 -4.77
C ILE A 176 -4.69 7.83 -3.54
N TYR A 177 -3.64 7.05 -3.70
CA TYR A 177 -2.60 6.89 -2.70
C TYR A 177 -1.37 7.67 -3.13
N SER A 178 -0.69 8.31 -2.19
CA SER A 178 0.54 9.06 -2.41
C SER A 178 1.64 8.60 -1.48
N LEU A 179 2.84 8.52 -2.03
CA LEU A 179 4.10 8.22 -1.37
C LEU A 179 5.11 9.26 -1.85
N GLU A 180 5.41 10.26 -1.01
CA GLU A 180 6.13 11.46 -1.43
C GLU A 180 5.45 12.13 -2.63
N ASN A 181 6.19 12.29 -3.73
CA ASN A 181 5.73 12.87 -5.00
C ASN A 181 5.15 11.85 -5.99
N PHE A 182 5.04 10.57 -5.59
CA PHE A 182 4.47 9.51 -6.41
C PHE A 182 3.01 9.26 -6.01
N GLU A 183 2.12 9.34 -6.98
CA GLU A 183 0.69 9.16 -6.78
C GLU A 183 0.17 8.07 -7.73
N ASP A 184 -0.68 7.18 -7.21
CA ASP A 184 -1.34 6.18 -8.04
C ASP A 184 -2.70 5.77 -7.47
N TYR A 185 -3.50 5.16 -8.32
CA TYR A 185 -4.79 4.59 -7.97
C TYR A 185 -4.65 3.13 -7.55
N PHE A 186 -5.21 2.82 -6.38
CA PHE A 186 -5.40 1.43 -5.95
C PHE A 186 -6.79 1.23 -5.36
N TYR A 187 -7.37 0.08 -5.69
CA TYR A 187 -8.63 -0.35 -5.08
C TYR A 187 -8.34 -1.22 -3.85
N GLY A 188 -8.74 -0.75 -2.68
CA GLY A 188 -8.62 -1.46 -1.40
C GLY A 188 -7.75 -0.72 -0.38
N TYR A 189 -7.21 -1.47 0.58
CA TYR A 189 -6.47 -0.94 1.73
C TYR A 189 -4.96 -1.00 1.49
N MET A 190 -4.23 -0.08 2.15
CA MET A 190 -2.77 -0.01 2.15
C MET A 190 -2.20 -0.06 3.56
N ALA A 191 -0.92 -0.42 3.70
CA ALA A 191 -0.16 -0.23 4.92
C ALA A 191 -0.08 1.27 5.29
N PRO A 192 0.11 1.61 6.57
CA PRO A 192 0.15 3.02 7.00
C PRO A 192 1.40 3.75 6.51
N ASP A 193 2.52 3.06 6.40
CA ASP A 193 3.81 3.58 5.93
C ASP A 193 4.65 2.46 5.32
N THR A 194 5.81 2.80 4.78
CA THR A 194 6.69 1.87 4.07
C THR A 194 7.37 0.86 4.97
N SER A 195 7.55 1.13 6.27
CA SER A 195 8.25 0.23 7.21
C SER A 195 7.54 -1.10 7.46
N TRP A 196 6.26 -1.20 7.09
CA TRP A 196 5.47 -2.43 7.19
C TRP A 196 5.86 -3.49 6.16
N LEU A 197 6.67 -3.13 5.16
CA LEU A 197 7.05 -3.99 4.05
C LEU A 197 8.46 -4.56 4.24
N THR A 198 8.58 -5.56 5.09
CA THR A 198 9.86 -6.15 5.49
C THR A 198 10.34 -7.26 4.55
N CYS A 199 9.43 -7.90 3.80
CA CYS A 199 9.72 -9.06 2.95
C CYS A 199 9.37 -8.78 1.49
N PHE A 200 10.38 -8.54 0.66
CA PHE A 200 10.27 -8.43 -0.79
C PHE A 200 11.60 -8.79 -1.45
N ASP A 201 11.55 -9.32 -2.65
CA ASP A 201 12.73 -9.63 -3.44
C ASP A 201 12.39 -9.57 -4.94
N PRO A 202 12.61 -8.42 -5.61
CA PRO A 202 12.47 -8.34 -7.06
C PRO A 202 13.60 -9.15 -7.73
N VAL A 203 13.21 -10.09 -8.58
CA VAL A 203 14.15 -10.99 -9.28
C VAL A 203 13.77 -11.13 -10.74
N SER A 204 14.76 -11.33 -11.60
CA SER A 204 14.55 -11.69 -13.00
C SER A 204 14.04 -13.12 -13.11
N TYR A 205 12.95 -13.33 -13.85
CA TYR A 205 12.44 -14.66 -14.14
C TYR A 205 12.95 -15.13 -15.52
N THR A 206 13.92 -16.03 -15.52
CA THR A 206 14.38 -16.71 -16.73
C THR A 206 13.53 -17.95 -16.96
N HIS A 207 12.88 -18.04 -18.12
CA HIS A 207 12.13 -19.21 -18.56
C HIS A 207 13.11 -20.37 -18.78
N LEU A 208 13.21 -21.30 -17.85
CA LEU A 208 13.77 -22.62 -18.12
C LEU A 208 12.74 -23.36 -19.00
N ARG A 209 12.99 -23.43 -20.30
CA ARG A 209 12.31 -24.40 -21.16
C ARG A 209 12.77 -25.80 -20.69
N ALA A 210 11.85 -26.52 -20.04
CA ALA A 210 12.00 -27.96 -19.92
C ALA A 210 11.96 -28.55 -21.34
N HIS A 211 13.04 -29.19 -21.76
CA HIS A 211 13.08 -30.05 -22.93
C HIS A 211 12.49 -31.40 -22.58
#